data_c500f344baa68b34cc41cc96826803c0
#
_entry.id   c500f344baa68b34cc41cc96826803c0
#
_cell.length_a   1.000
_cell.length_b   1.000
_cell.length_c   1.000
_cell.angle_alpha   90.00
_cell.angle_beta   90.00
_cell.angle_gamma   90.00
#
_symmetry.space_group_name_H-M   'P 1'
#
loop_
_entity.id
_entity.type
_entity.pdbx_description
1 polymer ?
#
loop_
_entity_poly.entity_id
_entity_poly.type
_entity_poly.pdbx_seq_one_letter_code
_entity_poly.pdbx_strand_id
1 'polypeptide(L)'
;EPEQVKIEAKLSFLPSVTRFGMAAHLGYVKVVEQNGKLQPSVDGRVIITPDDRLDYLQQKTHVVTQDVRLENFDMSAIEDNVQLLVIRSQDMDTAGEEIKLSGLAVMDKVLVRLARTLNACKQKGFDMAVFVADHGFMVQSSFHVGNLIDKPMGSDVSLEESRLLVGNLNDSEDTLSFTPEELGLDAEVMKLCYAKNFTVFRKGEVFYHEGLSLQENVVPVITVQLQNKQKKQKYSVELKYKGNTSGTVYTCRPLIDINIHQDDLFADGVNIRLIVADGEGHAIGAPSGKFYDDVTQTAQIPSGVTQYRQPIVIDEEYGGDSIVVSALDADTHATLSTLKLNFENDL
;
A
#
# COMPACT_ATOMS: atom_id res chain seq x y z
N GLU A 1 -5.83 -9.40 3.30
CA GLU A 1 -7.21 -9.43 3.78
C GLU A 1 -7.92 -8.16 3.36
N PRO A 2 -9.18 -8.22 2.88
CA PRO A 2 -9.84 -7.05 2.28
C PRO A 2 -10.05 -5.88 3.27
N GLU A 3 -10.07 -6.10 4.56
CA GLU A 3 -10.22 -5.05 5.58
C GLU A 3 -8.92 -4.31 5.93
N GLN A 4 -7.77 -4.82 5.51
CA GLN A 4 -6.46 -4.21 5.80
C GLN A 4 -5.98 -3.27 4.71
N VAL A 5 -6.58 -3.32 3.53
CA VAL A 5 -6.21 -2.50 2.38
C VAL A 5 -7.42 -1.76 1.85
N LYS A 6 -7.36 -0.43 1.85
CA LYS A 6 -8.36 0.44 1.24
C LYS A 6 -7.75 1.10 0.02
N ILE A 7 -8.45 1.05 -1.12
CA ILE A 7 -8.03 1.71 -2.37
C ILE A 7 -9.10 2.70 -2.76
N GLU A 8 -8.72 3.95 -2.97
CA GLU A 8 -9.60 5.03 -3.43
C GLU A 8 -9.02 5.66 -4.69
N ALA A 9 -9.87 5.96 -5.66
CA ALA A 9 -9.49 6.77 -6.80
C ALA A 9 -9.60 8.26 -6.44
N LYS A 10 -8.57 9.03 -6.76
CA LYS A 10 -8.52 10.49 -6.59
C LYS A 10 -8.07 11.14 -7.89
N LEU A 11 -8.43 12.40 -8.06
CA LEU A 11 -7.88 13.22 -9.13
C LEU A 11 -6.55 13.82 -8.66
N SER A 12 -5.55 13.80 -9.53
CA SER A 12 -4.31 14.53 -9.33
C SER A 12 -4.57 16.04 -9.35
N PHE A 13 -3.64 16.81 -8.79
CA PHE A 13 -3.69 18.26 -8.89
C PHE A 13 -3.38 18.70 -10.33
N LEU A 14 -4.09 19.72 -10.83
CA LEU A 14 -3.77 20.36 -12.10
C LEU A 14 -2.97 21.66 -11.89
N PRO A 15 -1.96 21.91 -12.69
CA PRO A 15 -1.40 21.05 -13.72
C PRO A 15 -0.69 19.83 -13.11
N SER A 16 -0.81 18.66 -13.74
CA SER A 16 -0.22 17.39 -13.30
C SER A 16 1.29 17.34 -13.53
N VAL A 17 1.98 18.31 -12.98
CA VAL A 17 3.44 18.45 -12.98
C VAL A 17 3.94 18.20 -11.57
N THR A 18 4.98 17.40 -11.43
CA THR A 18 5.49 16.85 -10.16
C THR A 18 5.57 17.88 -9.03
N ARG A 19 6.10 19.11 -9.28
CA ARG A 19 6.23 20.12 -8.22
C ARG A 19 4.88 20.56 -7.63
N PHE A 20 3.81 20.62 -8.43
CA PHE A 20 2.46 20.99 -7.97
C PHE A 20 1.76 19.82 -7.30
N GLY A 21 1.80 18.63 -7.90
CA GLY A 21 1.21 17.42 -7.35
C GLY A 21 1.82 17.05 -6.01
N MET A 22 3.15 17.10 -5.89
CA MET A 22 3.84 16.84 -4.63
C MET A 22 3.50 17.87 -3.53
N ALA A 23 3.26 19.12 -3.88
CA ALA A 23 2.79 20.13 -2.91
C ALA A 23 1.33 19.91 -2.51
N ALA A 24 0.50 19.43 -3.44
CA ALA A 24 -0.92 19.15 -3.20
C ALA A 24 -1.16 18.03 -2.16
N HIS A 25 -0.18 17.15 -1.92
CA HIS A 25 -0.26 16.18 -0.83
C HIS A 25 -0.20 16.83 0.56
N LEU A 26 0.23 18.09 0.65
CA LEU A 26 0.37 18.80 1.93
C LEU A 26 -0.85 19.65 2.28
N GLY A 27 -1.66 20.01 1.28
CA GLY A 27 -2.85 20.84 1.49
C GLY A 27 -3.32 21.57 0.25
N TYR A 28 -4.11 22.62 0.44
CA TYR A 28 -4.59 23.46 -0.65
C TYR A 28 -3.43 24.22 -1.30
N VAL A 29 -3.30 24.08 -2.62
CA VAL A 29 -2.22 24.71 -3.40
C VAL A 29 -2.75 25.95 -4.12
N LYS A 30 -2.10 27.07 -3.91
CA LYS A 30 -2.17 28.25 -4.78
C LYS A 30 -0.96 28.24 -5.73
N VAL A 31 -1.19 28.46 -7.02
CA VAL A 31 -0.13 28.62 -8.00
C VAL A 31 0.28 30.08 -8.08
N VAL A 32 1.50 30.38 -7.68
CA VAL A 32 2.02 31.76 -7.66
C VAL A 32 3.18 31.93 -8.65
N GLU A 33 3.36 33.12 -9.18
CA GLU A 33 4.54 33.43 -9.97
C GLU A 33 5.67 33.98 -9.09
N GLN A 34 6.83 33.33 -9.16
CA GLN A 34 8.03 33.80 -8.46
C GLN A 34 9.24 33.70 -9.39
N ASN A 35 9.93 34.84 -9.59
CA ASN A 35 11.11 34.93 -10.45
C ASN A 35 10.83 34.43 -11.91
N GLY A 36 9.66 34.74 -12.46
CA GLY A 36 9.24 34.37 -13.82
C GLY A 36 8.89 32.88 -13.96
N LYS A 37 8.70 32.17 -12.86
CA LYS A 37 8.31 30.75 -12.84
C LYS A 37 7.09 30.52 -11.96
N LEU A 38 6.21 29.65 -12.41
CA LEU A 38 5.08 29.19 -11.62
C LEU A 38 5.54 28.24 -10.51
N GLN A 39 5.13 28.51 -9.29
CA GLN A 39 5.50 27.73 -8.10
C GLN A 39 4.26 27.39 -7.27
N PRO A 40 4.24 26.24 -6.59
CA PRO A 40 3.19 25.91 -5.65
C PRO A 40 3.40 26.64 -4.31
N SER A 41 2.32 27.17 -3.77
CA SER A 41 2.27 27.77 -2.44
C SER A 41 1.19 27.07 -1.59
N VAL A 42 1.55 26.60 -0.40
CA VAL A 42 0.65 26.00 0.58
C VAL A 42 0.68 26.84 1.84
N ASP A 43 -0.49 27.26 2.33
CA ASP A 43 -0.64 28.17 3.48
C ASP A 43 0.26 29.44 3.36
N GLY A 44 0.45 29.98 2.14
CA GLY A 44 1.26 31.16 1.87
C GLY A 44 2.78 30.91 1.80
N ARG A 45 3.23 29.69 1.96
CA ARG A 45 4.65 29.29 1.84
C ARG A 45 4.88 28.58 0.50
N VAL A 46 5.87 29.02 -0.26
CA VAL A 46 6.29 28.34 -1.49
C VAL A 46 7.02 27.04 -1.11
N ILE A 47 6.57 25.93 -1.70
CA ILE A 47 7.04 24.57 -1.40
C ILE A 47 7.50 23.90 -2.69
N ILE A 48 8.81 23.77 -2.87
CA ILE A 48 9.41 23.23 -4.11
C ILE A 48 10.19 21.96 -3.82
N THR A 49 11.09 22.02 -2.85
CA THR A 49 12.06 20.96 -2.57
C THR A 49 11.51 19.91 -1.60
N PRO A 50 12.11 18.72 -1.54
CA PRO A 50 11.82 17.76 -0.48
C PRO A 50 11.98 18.34 0.93
N ASP A 51 13.01 19.15 1.15
CA ASP A 51 13.28 19.78 2.45
C ASP A 51 12.16 20.77 2.82
N ASP A 52 11.66 21.58 1.87
CA ASP A 52 10.50 22.44 2.11
C ASP A 52 9.27 21.65 2.56
N ARG A 53 9.04 20.50 1.94
CA ARG A 53 7.91 19.61 2.28
C ARG A 53 8.08 18.99 3.67
N LEU A 54 9.29 18.51 3.98
CA LEU A 54 9.61 17.94 5.28
C LEU A 54 9.43 18.98 6.40
N ASP A 55 10.00 20.16 6.24
CA ASP A 55 9.86 21.27 7.18
C ASP A 55 8.38 21.64 7.39
N TYR A 56 7.60 21.72 6.29
CA TYR A 56 6.18 22.00 6.38
C TYR A 56 5.43 20.93 7.17
N LEU A 57 5.69 19.63 6.89
CA LEU A 57 5.07 18.51 7.60
C LEU A 57 5.41 18.55 9.09
N GLN A 58 6.67 18.75 9.46
CA GLN A 58 7.09 18.85 10.86
C GLN A 58 6.38 19.98 11.59
N GLN A 59 6.29 21.16 10.96
CA GLN A 59 5.61 22.32 11.54
C GLN A 59 4.09 22.10 11.66
N LYS A 60 3.47 21.44 10.70
CA LYS A 60 2.01 21.22 10.66
C LYS A 60 1.56 20.12 11.60
N THR A 61 2.31 19.04 11.69
CA THR A 61 1.92 17.83 12.44
C THR A 61 2.48 17.82 13.86
N HIS A 62 3.55 18.56 14.13
CA HIS A 62 4.28 18.56 15.41
C HIS A 62 4.81 17.17 15.82
N VAL A 63 5.01 16.26 14.85
CA VAL A 63 5.54 14.91 15.09
C VAL A 63 6.95 14.79 14.52
N VAL A 64 7.73 13.87 15.08
CA VAL A 64 9.07 13.57 14.55
C VAL A 64 8.91 12.91 13.18
N THR A 65 9.41 13.60 12.16
CA THR A 65 9.27 13.19 10.76
C THR A 65 10.64 12.96 10.16
N GLN A 66 10.78 11.86 9.42
CA GLN A 66 12.00 11.55 8.64
C GLN A 66 11.61 11.31 7.18
N ASP A 67 12.44 11.81 6.25
CA ASP A 67 12.27 11.64 4.80
C ASP A 67 13.41 10.79 4.26
N VAL A 68 13.08 9.78 3.45
CA VAL A 68 14.06 8.89 2.82
C VAL A 68 13.66 8.57 1.38
N ARG A 69 14.65 8.22 0.55
CA ARG A 69 14.38 7.68 -0.78
C ARG A 69 14.23 6.16 -0.73
N LEU A 70 13.27 5.64 -1.48
CA LEU A 70 13.02 4.21 -1.58
C LEU A 70 14.24 3.43 -2.10
N GLU A 71 15.01 4.04 -3.01
CA GLU A 71 16.20 3.47 -3.63
C GLU A 71 17.30 3.18 -2.60
N ASN A 72 17.38 4.05 -1.57
CA ASN A 72 18.38 3.99 -0.50
C ASN A 72 17.75 3.61 0.85
N PHE A 73 16.57 2.99 0.83
CA PHE A 73 15.86 2.67 2.05
C PHE A 73 16.64 1.66 2.89
N ASP A 74 16.98 2.07 4.10
CA ASP A 74 17.57 1.24 5.14
C ASP A 74 16.84 1.50 6.48
N MET A 75 16.17 0.48 6.99
CA MET A 75 15.42 0.59 8.25
C MET A 75 16.33 0.86 9.45
N SER A 76 17.60 0.47 9.40
CA SER A 76 18.56 0.74 10.50
C SER A 76 18.91 2.23 10.63
N ALA A 77 18.72 3.01 9.55
CA ALA A 77 18.92 4.46 9.53
C ALA A 77 17.66 5.24 9.99
N ILE A 78 16.56 4.56 10.29
CA ILE A 78 15.34 5.21 10.78
C ILE A 78 15.40 5.29 12.31
N GLU A 79 15.33 6.50 12.84
CA GLU A 79 15.35 6.75 14.29
C GLU A 79 14.14 6.12 14.98
N ASP A 80 14.32 5.68 16.24
CA ASP A 80 13.27 4.97 16.99
C ASP A 80 12.08 5.85 17.38
N ASN A 81 12.26 7.16 17.45
CA ASN A 81 11.25 8.15 17.79
C ASN A 81 10.46 8.70 16.58
N VAL A 82 10.75 8.24 15.37
CA VAL A 82 10.05 8.68 14.15
C VAL A 82 8.58 8.24 14.18
N GLN A 83 7.69 9.21 14.08
CA GLN A 83 6.24 9.01 14.07
C GLN A 83 5.64 9.10 12.67
N LEU A 84 6.27 9.87 11.78
CA LEU A 84 5.91 9.99 10.37
C LEU A 84 7.15 9.73 9.50
N LEU A 85 7.15 8.61 8.79
CA LEU A 85 8.18 8.28 7.81
C LEU A 85 7.67 8.56 6.39
N VAL A 86 8.30 9.50 5.71
CA VAL A 86 8.03 9.82 4.31
C VAL A 86 9.02 9.07 3.44
N ILE A 87 8.52 8.18 2.58
CA ILE A 87 9.34 7.40 1.65
C ILE A 87 9.00 7.82 0.23
N ARG A 88 9.97 8.39 -0.48
CA ARG A 88 9.79 8.89 -1.84
C ARG A 88 10.47 7.98 -2.85
N SER A 89 9.82 7.80 -4.01
CA SER A 89 10.44 7.19 -5.19
C SER A 89 10.19 8.06 -6.42
N GLN A 90 11.20 8.16 -7.27
CA GLN A 90 11.13 8.74 -8.61
C GLN A 90 11.49 7.68 -9.67
N ASP A 91 11.65 6.43 -9.25
CA ASP A 91 12.10 5.33 -10.14
C ASP A 91 11.17 5.16 -11.34
N MET A 92 9.86 5.39 -11.17
CA MET A 92 8.87 5.23 -12.24
C MET A 92 9.00 6.33 -13.29
N ASP A 93 9.10 7.59 -12.88
CA ASP A 93 9.27 8.73 -13.80
C ASP A 93 10.62 8.60 -14.53
N THR A 94 11.70 8.39 -13.79
CA THR A 94 13.04 8.19 -14.37
C THR A 94 13.07 7.03 -15.35
N ALA A 95 12.45 5.90 -15.02
CA ALA A 95 12.38 4.74 -15.91
C ALA A 95 11.58 5.04 -17.18
N GLY A 96 10.50 5.81 -17.06
CA GLY A 96 9.66 6.22 -18.18
C GLY A 96 10.39 7.16 -19.15
N GLU A 97 11.08 8.14 -18.63
CA GLU A 97 11.82 9.15 -19.40
C GLU A 97 13.08 8.58 -20.04
N GLU A 98 13.90 7.82 -19.30
CA GLU A 98 15.21 7.35 -19.74
C GLU A 98 15.18 6.01 -20.47
N ILE A 99 14.39 5.04 -19.98
CA ILE A 99 14.44 3.64 -20.42
C ILE A 99 13.31 3.30 -21.40
N LYS A 100 12.38 4.21 -21.62
CA LYS A 100 11.24 4.06 -22.53
C LYS A 100 10.40 2.81 -22.24
N LEU A 101 10.04 2.01 -23.23
CA LEU A 101 9.21 0.81 -23.03
C LEU A 101 9.83 -0.24 -22.08
N SER A 102 11.15 -0.30 -21.98
CA SER A 102 11.83 -1.17 -21.00
C SER A 102 11.57 -0.72 -19.55
N GLY A 103 11.11 0.52 -19.34
CA GLY A 103 10.72 1.05 -18.04
C GLY A 103 9.60 0.26 -17.37
N LEU A 104 8.71 -0.39 -18.14
CA LEU A 104 7.66 -1.25 -17.57
C LEU A 104 8.23 -2.38 -16.71
N ALA A 105 9.36 -2.97 -17.10
CA ALA A 105 10.05 -3.99 -16.29
C ALA A 105 10.66 -3.44 -14.98
N VAL A 106 10.92 -2.13 -14.92
CA VAL A 106 11.39 -1.48 -13.70
C VAL A 106 10.26 -1.35 -12.68
N MET A 107 9.01 -1.15 -13.13
CA MET A 107 7.84 -1.04 -12.27
C MET A 107 7.66 -2.28 -11.39
N ASP A 108 7.84 -3.49 -11.92
CA ASP A 108 7.78 -4.74 -11.16
C ASP A 108 8.84 -4.76 -10.04
N LYS A 109 10.04 -4.28 -10.32
CA LYS A 109 11.12 -4.19 -9.31
C LYS A 109 10.78 -3.18 -8.23
N VAL A 110 10.17 -2.05 -8.58
CA VAL A 110 9.71 -1.04 -7.63
C VAL A 110 8.64 -1.63 -6.71
N LEU A 111 7.66 -2.37 -7.26
CA LEU A 111 6.62 -3.03 -6.46
C LEU A 111 7.22 -4.04 -5.45
N VAL A 112 8.20 -4.85 -5.87
CA VAL A 112 8.90 -5.77 -4.96
C VAL A 112 9.63 -5.00 -3.86
N ARG A 113 10.27 -3.88 -4.19
CA ARG A 113 10.96 -3.02 -3.21
C ARG A 113 9.98 -2.41 -2.24
N LEU A 114 8.85 -1.87 -2.72
CA LEU A 114 7.76 -1.34 -1.88
C LEU A 114 7.22 -2.39 -0.90
N ALA A 115 6.98 -3.62 -1.36
CA ALA A 115 6.51 -4.71 -0.50
C ALA A 115 7.52 -5.05 0.62
N ARG A 116 8.83 -5.08 0.31
CA ARG A 116 9.89 -5.29 1.32
C ARG A 116 9.95 -4.14 2.33
N THR A 117 9.89 -2.90 1.85
CA THR A 117 9.88 -1.70 2.69
C THR A 117 8.66 -1.69 3.62
N LEU A 118 7.48 -2.05 3.10
CA LEU A 118 6.25 -2.16 3.89
C LEU A 118 6.39 -3.17 5.04
N ASN A 119 6.98 -4.35 4.76
CA ASN A 119 7.24 -5.35 5.78
C ASN A 119 8.25 -4.85 6.83
N ALA A 120 9.29 -4.13 6.43
CA ALA A 120 10.26 -3.54 7.35
C ALA A 120 9.61 -2.46 8.24
N CYS A 121 8.73 -1.60 7.70
CA CYS A 121 7.95 -0.62 8.46
C CYS A 121 7.03 -1.32 9.47
N LYS A 122 6.37 -2.40 9.07
CA LYS A 122 5.55 -3.21 9.98
C LYS A 122 6.37 -3.77 11.14
N GLN A 123 7.55 -4.32 10.87
CA GLN A 123 8.45 -4.87 11.90
C GLN A 123 9.00 -3.79 12.84
N LYS A 124 9.22 -2.58 12.35
CA LYS A 124 9.65 -1.41 13.16
C LYS A 124 8.53 -0.88 14.06
N GLY A 125 7.27 -1.22 13.79
CA GLY A 125 6.13 -0.85 14.62
C GLY A 125 5.24 0.25 14.07
N PHE A 126 5.39 0.63 12.79
CA PHE A 126 4.45 1.54 12.15
C PHE A 126 3.06 0.89 12.02
N ASP A 127 2.01 1.64 12.34
CA ASP A 127 0.63 1.14 12.37
C ASP A 127 -0.03 1.13 10.99
N MET A 128 0.33 2.08 10.14
CA MET A 128 -0.32 2.33 8.86
C MET A 128 0.66 2.82 7.82
N ALA A 129 0.45 2.44 6.58
CA ALA A 129 1.10 3.02 5.42
C ALA A 129 0.06 3.58 4.45
N VAL A 130 0.36 4.73 3.85
CA VAL A 130 -0.46 5.35 2.80
C VAL A 130 0.41 5.56 1.57
N PHE A 131 -0.02 5.01 0.44
CA PHE A 131 0.61 5.24 -0.84
C PHE A 131 -0.18 6.30 -1.59
N VAL A 132 0.52 7.29 -2.10
CA VAL A 132 -0.03 8.37 -2.92
C VAL A 132 0.86 8.59 -4.14
N ALA A 133 0.27 9.10 -5.21
CA ALA A 133 1.00 9.53 -6.39
C ALA A 133 0.58 10.97 -6.73
N ASP A 134 1.51 11.78 -7.18
CA ASP A 134 1.28 13.15 -7.63
C ASP A 134 0.54 13.23 -8.96
N HIS A 135 0.78 12.27 -9.84
CA HIS A 135 0.09 12.07 -11.12
C HIS A 135 0.17 10.60 -11.56
N GLY A 136 -0.59 10.26 -12.59
CA GLY A 136 -0.39 9.04 -13.37
C GLY A 136 0.40 9.36 -14.65
N PHE A 137 0.32 8.48 -15.64
CA PHE A 137 1.01 8.69 -16.90
C PHE A 137 0.29 8.00 -18.07
N MET A 138 0.43 8.60 -19.26
CA MET A 138 0.01 8.03 -20.50
C MET A 138 1.22 7.38 -21.20
N VAL A 139 1.08 6.12 -21.64
CA VAL A 139 2.11 5.42 -22.41
C VAL A 139 1.85 5.54 -23.91
N GLN A 140 2.82 6.06 -24.65
CA GLN A 140 2.77 6.14 -26.10
C GLN A 140 3.92 5.32 -26.71
N SER A 141 3.67 4.05 -26.95
CA SER A 141 4.68 3.09 -27.42
C SER A 141 5.11 3.29 -28.87
N SER A 142 4.26 3.91 -29.68
CA SER A 142 4.54 4.25 -31.08
C SER A 142 4.15 5.70 -31.36
N PHE A 143 5.01 6.39 -32.07
CA PHE A 143 4.79 7.79 -32.45
C PHE A 143 4.43 7.88 -33.91
N HIS A 144 3.26 8.43 -34.23
CA HIS A 144 2.81 8.71 -35.59
C HIS A 144 2.96 10.20 -35.88
N VAL A 145 3.07 10.57 -37.19
CA VAL A 145 3.23 11.97 -37.60
C VAL A 145 2.12 12.87 -37.05
N GLY A 146 0.88 12.38 -36.97
CA GLY A 146 -0.26 13.11 -36.40
C GLY A 146 -0.27 13.26 -34.89
N ASN A 147 0.70 12.67 -34.14
CA ASN A 147 0.79 12.85 -32.70
C ASN A 147 1.53 14.14 -32.30
N LEU A 148 2.30 14.74 -33.21
CA LEU A 148 2.96 16.02 -32.97
C LEU A 148 2.10 17.16 -33.50
N ILE A 149 1.80 18.13 -32.67
CA ILE A 149 1.05 19.33 -33.00
C ILE A 149 1.90 20.58 -32.81
N ASP A 150 1.58 21.63 -33.56
CA ASP A 150 2.23 22.91 -33.38
C ASP A 150 1.77 23.58 -32.08
N LYS A 151 2.69 24.27 -31.41
CA LYS A 151 2.36 25.08 -30.25
C LYS A 151 1.46 26.24 -30.68
N PRO A 152 0.38 26.54 -29.91
CA PRO A 152 -0.42 27.72 -30.18
C PRO A 152 0.43 28.98 -30.05
N MET A 153 0.20 29.95 -30.92
CA MET A 153 0.87 31.26 -30.86
C MET A 153 0.43 32.01 -29.61
N GLY A 154 1.34 32.80 -29.05
CA GLY A 154 1.05 33.63 -27.89
C GLY A 154 2.27 34.27 -27.31
N SER A 155 2.12 34.80 -26.06
CA SER A 155 3.19 35.45 -25.31
C SER A 155 3.17 34.96 -23.85
N ASP A 156 4.19 35.39 -23.09
CA ASP A 156 4.26 35.22 -21.62
C ASP A 156 4.11 33.74 -21.21
N VAL A 157 4.77 32.84 -21.92
CA VAL A 157 4.77 31.41 -21.57
C VAL A 157 5.58 31.21 -20.31
N SER A 158 4.89 30.90 -19.21
CA SER A 158 5.46 30.72 -17.88
C SER A 158 5.71 29.24 -17.52
N LEU A 159 5.10 28.32 -18.28
CA LEU A 159 5.31 26.87 -18.18
C LEU A 159 5.17 26.22 -19.56
N GLU A 160 6.14 25.39 -19.90
CA GLU A 160 6.15 24.62 -21.14
C GLU A 160 6.53 23.16 -20.86
N GLU A 161 5.58 22.26 -21.03
CA GLU A 161 5.74 20.82 -20.90
C GLU A 161 5.35 20.10 -22.22
N SER A 162 5.50 18.80 -22.26
CA SER A 162 5.22 18.04 -23.50
C SER A 162 3.76 18.07 -23.92
N ARG A 163 2.83 18.22 -23.00
CA ARG A 163 1.37 18.23 -23.25
C ARG A 163 0.64 19.45 -22.70
N LEU A 164 1.36 20.37 -22.06
CA LEU A 164 0.81 21.56 -21.40
C LEU A 164 1.65 22.80 -21.70
N LEU A 165 0.98 23.89 -22.01
CA LEU A 165 1.54 25.23 -22.06
C LEU A 165 0.71 26.16 -21.16
N VAL A 166 1.37 27.03 -20.42
CA VAL A 166 0.69 28.04 -19.60
C VAL A 166 1.21 29.42 -20.00
N GLY A 167 0.29 30.33 -20.33
CA GLY A 167 0.62 31.67 -20.77
C GLY A 167 -0.55 32.39 -21.40
N ASN A 168 -0.26 33.51 -22.09
CA ASN A 168 -1.23 34.22 -22.90
C ASN A 168 -1.26 33.60 -24.32
N LEU A 169 -2.02 32.53 -24.50
CA LEU A 169 -2.03 31.69 -25.68
C LEU A 169 -3.33 31.82 -26.48
N ASN A 170 -3.22 31.81 -27.80
CA ASN A 170 -4.36 31.74 -28.71
C ASN A 170 -4.99 30.35 -28.69
N ASP A 171 -6.31 30.29 -28.94
CA ASP A 171 -6.99 29.00 -29.08
C ASP A 171 -6.54 28.31 -30.38
N SER A 172 -6.48 26.99 -30.36
CA SER A 172 -6.14 26.14 -31.52
C SER A 172 -7.12 24.97 -31.59
N GLU A 173 -7.35 24.44 -32.78
CA GLU A 173 -8.20 23.27 -32.99
C GLU A 173 -7.63 22.01 -32.30
N ASP A 174 -6.30 21.94 -32.14
CA ASP A 174 -5.57 20.80 -31.60
C ASP A 174 -5.39 20.89 -30.06
N THR A 175 -5.89 21.96 -29.44
CA THR A 175 -5.73 22.19 -27.99
C THR A 175 -7.05 22.39 -27.27
N LEU A 176 -7.02 22.11 -25.96
CA LEU A 176 -8.06 22.50 -24.99
C LEU A 176 -7.49 23.60 -24.11
N SER A 177 -8.14 24.75 -24.11
CA SER A 177 -7.72 25.91 -23.32
C SER A 177 -8.71 26.17 -22.20
N PHE A 178 -8.18 26.43 -21.00
CA PHE A 178 -8.95 26.73 -19.82
C PHE A 178 -8.36 27.92 -19.08
N THR A 179 -9.22 28.70 -18.46
CA THR A 179 -8.79 29.61 -17.40
C THR A 179 -8.56 28.82 -16.09
N PRO A 180 -7.78 29.36 -15.14
CA PRO A 180 -7.63 28.73 -13.83
C PRO A 180 -8.96 28.43 -13.15
N GLU A 181 -9.90 29.37 -13.20
CA GLU A 181 -11.21 29.25 -12.55
C GLU A 181 -12.05 28.10 -13.10
N GLU A 182 -11.97 27.84 -14.42
CA GLU A 182 -12.69 26.72 -15.07
C GLU A 182 -12.15 25.36 -14.60
N LEU A 183 -10.90 25.31 -14.15
CA LEU A 183 -10.26 24.12 -13.57
C LEU A 183 -10.33 24.11 -12.03
N GLY A 184 -10.94 25.13 -11.41
CA GLY A 184 -11.00 25.24 -9.96
C GLY A 184 -9.64 25.54 -9.31
N LEU A 185 -8.72 26.18 -10.05
CA LEU A 185 -7.37 26.49 -9.58
C LEU A 185 -7.32 27.92 -9.01
N ASP A 186 -6.60 28.11 -7.92
CA ASP A 186 -6.17 29.40 -7.43
C ASP A 186 -4.79 29.73 -8.04
N ALA A 187 -4.79 30.41 -9.17
CA ALA A 187 -3.58 30.67 -9.94
C ALA A 187 -3.63 32.05 -10.61
N GLU A 188 -2.51 32.75 -10.55
CA GLU A 188 -2.30 34.04 -11.20
C GLU A 188 -1.70 33.86 -12.61
N VAL A 189 -2.42 33.13 -13.47
CA VAL A 189 -2.02 32.87 -14.85
C VAL A 189 -3.18 33.13 -15.81
N MET A 190 -2.86 33.38 -17.09
CA MET A 190 -3.89 33.73 -18.08
C MET A 190 -4.67 32.49 -18.54
N LYS A 191 -3.97 31.46 -18.97
CA LYS A 191 -4.59 30.29 -19.62
C LYS A 191 -3.70 29.06 -19.48
N LEU A 192 -4.34 27.90 -19.30
CA LEU A 192 -3.71 26.58 -19.38
C LEU A 192 -4.17 25.93 -20.69
N CYS A 193 -3.23 25.54 -21.53
CA CYS A 193 -3.47 25.02 -22.86
C CYS A 193 -2.94 23.59 -22.96
N TYR A 194 -3.83 22.63 -23.05
CA TYR A 194 -3.53 21.19 -23.09
C TYR A 194 -3.63 20.65 -24.51
N ALA A 195 -2.69 19.80 -24.90
CA ALA A 195 -2.77 19.04 -26.13
C ALA A 195 -3.95 18.05 -26.10
N LYS A 196 -4.78 18.03 -27.14
CA LYS A 196 -5.94 17.13 -27.26
C LYS A 196 -5.53 15.67 -27.44
N ASN A 197 -6.38 14.76 -27.03
CA ASN A 197 -6.24 13.32 -27.25
C ASN A 197 -4.86 12.80 -26.83
N PHE A 198 -4.17 12.09 -27.75
CA PHE A 198 -2.82 11.55 -27.54
C PHE A 198 -1.76 12.40 -28.26
N THR A 199 -2.03 13.69 -28.50
CA THR A 199 -1.07 14.57 -29.15
C THR A 199 -0.14 15.23 -28.14
N VAL A 200 1.00 15.71 -28.63
CA VAL A 200 2.06 16.34 -27.83
C VAL A 200 2.63 17.55 -28.58
N PHE A 201 3.15 18.53 -27.85
CA PHE A 201 3.89 19.67 -28.41
C PHE A 201 5.36 19.35 -28.68
N ARG A 202 5.87 18.31 -27.98
CA ARG A 202 7.27 17.87 -28.10
C ARG A 202 7.31 16.35 -28.10
N LYS A 203 8.05 15.78 -29.03
CA LYS A 203 8.29 14.32 -29.14
C LYS A 203 9.57 13.93 -28.39
N GLY A 204 9.70 12.66 -28.10
CA GLY A 204 10.93 12.07 -27.57
C GLY A 204 10.74 11.25 -26.32
N GLU A 205 9.59 11.38 -25.71
CA GLU A 205 9.19 10.62 -24.52
C GLU A 205 8.29 9.44 -24.91
N VAL A 206 8.10 8.51 -24.02
CA VAL A 206 7.15 7.38 -24.12
C VAL A 206 6.09 7.49 -23.04
N PHE A 207 6.44 8.12 -21.94
CA PHE A 207 5.58 8.40 -20.80
C PHE A 207 5.32 9.90 -20.72
N TYR A 208 4.04 10.27 -20.70
CA TYR A 208 3.59 11.65 -20.61
C TYR A 208 2.63 11.79 -19.44
N HIS A 209 2.67 12.87 -18.69
CA HIS A 209 1.86 13.06 -17.51
C HIS A 209 1.26 14.47 -17.30
N GLU A 210 1.44 15.40 -18.23
CA GLU A 210 0.95 16.78 -18.09
C GLU A 210 -0.39 17.04 -18.79
N GLY A 211 -1.00 16.02 -19.37
CA GLY A 211 -2.26 16.13 -20.12
C GLY A 211 -3.50 15.94 -19.24
N LEU A 212 -4.66 15.83 -19.91
CA LEU A 212 -5.97 15.68 -19.27
C LEU A 212 -6.58 14.28 -19.41
N SER A 213 -5.80 13.27 -19.79
CA SER A 213 -6.33 11.91 -19.86
C SER A 213 -6.59 11.33 -18.47
N LEU A 214 -7.51 10.36 -18.39
CA LEU A 214 -7.75 9.65 -17.13
C LEU A 214 -6.50 8.94 -16.61
N GLN A 215 -5.66 8.43 -17.51
CA GLN A 215 -4.41 7.77 -17.17
C GLN A 215 -3.41 8.71 -16.48
N GLU A 216 -3.43 10.00 -16.86
CA GLU A 216 -2.55 11.02 -16.29
C GLU A 216 -3.10 11.57 -14.97
N ASN A 217 -4.43 11.58 -14.77
CA ASN A 217 -5.05 12.35 -13.69
C ASN A 217 -5.81 11.52 -12.65
N VAL A 218 -6.11 10.25 -12.91
CA VAL A 218 -6.74 9.39 -11.90
C VAL A 218 -5.66 8.55 -11.23
N VAL A 219 -5.42 8.83 -9.96
CA VAL A 219 -4.38 8.18 -9.14
C VAL A 219 -4.99 7.40 -7.99
N PRO A 220 -4.40 6.27 -7.58
CA PRO A 220 -4.85 5.57 -6.40
C PRO A 220 -4.30 6.22 -5.12
N VAL A 221 -5.13 6.26 -4.09
CA VAL A 221 -4.70 6.40 -2.70
C VAL A 221 -4.91 5.04 -2.03
N ILE A 222 -3.81 4.40 -1.63
CA ILE A 222 -3.85 3.06 -1.04
C ILE A 222 -3.46 3.17 0.43
N THR A 223 -4.40 2.85 1.32
CA THR A 223 -4.15 2.79 2.76
C THR A 223 -4.02 1.35 3.20
N VAL A 224 -2.92 1.02 3.88
CA VAL A 224 -2.63 -0.32 4.39
C VAL A 224 -2.48 -0.26 5.90
N GLN A 225 -3.28 -1.03 6.63
CA GLN A 225 -3.08 -1.24 8.07
C GLN A 225 -1.96 -2.24 8.28
N LEU A 226 -0.86 -1.82 8.90
CA LEU A 226 0.34 -2.63 9.11
C LEU A 226 0.29 -3.42 10.40
N GLN A 227 -0.24 -2.78 11.43
CA GLN A 227 -0.47 -3.41 12.72
C GLN A 227 -1.96 -3.72 12.79
N ASN A 228 -2.28 -4.95 13.09
CA ASN A 228 -3.58 -5.20 13.64
C ASN A 228 -3.61 -4.41 14.96
N LYS A 229 -4.37 -3.31 15.04
CA LYS A 229 -4.76 -2.79 16.35
C LYS A 229 -5.30 -4.01 17.06
N GLN A 230 -4.54 -4.56 18.00
CA GLN A 230 -5.02 -5.66 18.81
C GLN A 230 -6.34 -5.17 19.39
N LYS A 231 -7.47 -5.60 18.80
CA LYS A 231 -8.70 -5.68 19.56
C LYS A 231 -8.23 -6.40 20.82
N LYS A 232 -8.25 -5.71 21.98
CA LYS A 232 -7.88 -6.31 23.27
C LYS A 232 -8.44 -7.71 23.22
N GLN A 233 -7.53 -8.69 23.22
CA GLN A 233 -7.90 -10.08 23.05
C GLN A 233 -8.90 -10.39 24.16
N LYS A 234 -10.19 -10.51 23.82
CA LYS A 234 -11.29 -10.73 24.77
C LYS A 234 -11.32 -12.17 25.28
N TYR A 235 -10.42 -13.00 24.75
CA TYR A 235 -10.34 -14.42 25.10
C TYR A 235 -8.90 -14.93 24.98
N SER A 236 -8.60 -15.99 25.70
CA SER A 236 -7.37 -16.78 25.54
C SER A 236 -7.73 -18.23 25.19
N VAL A 237 -6.83 -18.90 24.52
CA VAL A 237 -6.98 -20.30 24.11
C VAL A 237 -5.83 -21.11 24.70
N GLU A 238 -6.16 -22.28 25.26
CA GLU A 238 -5.18 -23.25 25.71
C GLU A 238 -5.40 -24.57 24.97
N LEU A 239 -4.35 -25.09 24.34
CA LEU A 239 -4.37 -26.39 23.66
C LEU A 239 -3.80 -27.47 24.56
N LYS A 240 -4.49 -28.61 24.68
CA LYS A 240 -4.06 -29.78 25.45
C LYS A 240 -4.26 -31.08 24.68
N TYR A 241 -3.32 -32.02 24.84
CA TYR A 241 -3.46 -33.38 24.37
C TYR A 241 -3.65 -34.31 25.58
N LYS A 242 -4.74 -35.09 25.56
CA LYS A 242 -5.07 -36.01 26.66
C LYS A 242 -4.90 -37.50 26.33
N GLY A 243 -4.24 -37.80 25.23
CA GLY A 243 -4.08 -39.20 24.79
C GLY A 243 -3.22 -40.04 25.73
N ASN A 244 -2.16 -39.47 26.27
CA ASN A 244 -1.31 -40.11 27.27
C ASN A 244 -0.49 -39.08 28.05
N THR A 245 0.19 -39.50 29.11
CA THR A 245 1.03 -38.66 30.01
C THR A 245 2.38 -38.31 29.39
N SER A 246 2.84 -39.01 28.35
CA SER A 246 4.12 -38.77 27.69
C SER A 246 4.04 -37.64 26.65
N GLY A 247 2.84 -37.24 26.23
CA GLY A 247 2.67 -36.25 25.15
C GLY A 247 3.02 -36.80 23.77
N THR A 248 3.09 -38.15 23.62
CA THR A 248 3.39 -38.79 22.35
C THR A 248 2.09 -39.21 21.63
N VAL A 249 1.97 -38.89 20.39
CA VAL A 249 0.85 -39.22 19.51
C VAL A 249 1.21 -40.48 18.70
N TYR A 250 0.36 -41.51 18.77
CA TYR A 250 0.53 -42.80 18.06
C TYR A 250 -0.51 -42.99 16.97
N THR A 251 -1.23 -41.98 16.55
CA THR A 251 -2.32 -42.06 15.59
C THR A 251 -2.32 -40.88 14.64
N CYS A 252 -2.66 -41.11 13.38
CA CYS A 252 -2.85 -40.01 12.42
C CYS A 252 -4.15 -39.20 12.66
N ARG A 253 -4.93 -39.51 13.73
CA ARG A 253 -6.15 -38.76 14.08
C ARG A 253 -6.21 -38.40 15.58
N PRO A 254 -5.25 -37.64 16.09
CA PRO A 254 -5.27 -37.19 17.48
C PRO A 254 -6.42 -36.22 17.76
N LEU A 255 -6.87 -36.22 19.01
CA LEU A 255 -7.87 -35.29 19.53
C LEU A 255 -7.20 -34.24 20.40
N ILE A 256 -7.33 -33.00 20.05
CA ILE A 256 -6.78 -31.85 20.79
C ILE A 256 -7.93 -31.17 21.55
N ASP A 257 -7.82 -31.10 22.87
CA ASP A 257 -8.72 -30.31 23.69
C ASP A 257 -8.38 -28.83 23.56
N ILE A 258 -9.36 -28.02 23.20
CA ILE A 258 -9.26 -26.58 23.09
C ILE A 258 -10.06 -25.96 24.23
N ASN A 259 -9.38 -25.33 25.18
CA ASN A 259 -9.99 -24.60 26.29
C ASN A 259 -9.99 -23.12 25.96
N ILE A 260 -11.14 -22.47 26.12
CA ILE A 260 -11.36 -21.05 25.82
C ILE A 260 -11.69 -20.33 27.13
N HIS A 261 -10.92 -19.31 27.45
CA HIS A 261 -11.16 -18.46 28.60
C HIS A 261 -11.58 -17.07 28.10
N GLN A 262 -12.80 -16.66 28.42
CA GLN A 262 -13.36 -15.36 28.10
C GLN A 262 -13.67 -14.61 29.40
N ASP A 263 -13.35 -13.31 29.46
CA ASP A 263 -13.64 -12.46 30.62
C ASP A 263 -15.09 -11.97 30.62
N ASP A 264 -15.81 -12.09 29.49
CA ASP A 264 -17.19 -11.64 29.32
C ASP A 264 -18.11 -12.83 29.00
N LEU A 265 -19.10 -13.05 29.88
CA LEU A 265 -20.10 -14.11 29.75
C LEU A 265 -21.06 -13.91 28.54
N PHE A 266 -21.14 -12.71 28.01
CA PHE A 266 -21.98 -12.34 26.86
C PHE A 266 -21.17 -12.10 25.58
N ALA A 267 -19.88 -12.48 25.56
CA ALA A 267 -19.03 -12.34 24.39
C ALA A 267 -19.57 -13.15 23.22
N ASP A 268 -19.37 -12.61 22.02
CA ASP A 268 -19.64 -13.33 20.77
C ASP A 268 -18.83 -14.63 20.69
N GLY A 269 -19.22 -15.54 19.79
CA GLY A 269 -18.45 -16.74 19.53
C GLY A 269 -17.00 -16.44 19.13
N VAL A 270 -16.13 -17.43 19.27
CA VAL A 270 -14.69 -17.31 19.00
C VAL A 270 -14.38 -17.95 17.65
N ASN A 271 -13.63 -17.24 16.82
CA ASN A 271 -13.17 -17.75 15.53
C ASN A 271 -11.65 -17.92 15.55
N ILE A 272 -11.18 -19.15 15.43
CA ILE A 272 -9.76 -19.49 15.47
C ILE A 272 -9.33 -20.26 14.24
N ARG A 273 -8.10 -20.00 13.78
CA ARG A 273 -7.43 -20.82 12.78
C ARG A 273 -6.49 -21.80 13.47
N LEU A 274 -6.56 -23.06 13.10
CA LEU A 274 -5.65 -24.08 13.59
C LEU A 274 -4.67 -24.46 12.47
N ILE A 275 -3.39 -24.47 12.81
CA ILE A 275 -2.32 -24.93 11.91
C ILE A 275 -1.72 -26.19 12.51
N VAL A 276 -1.55 -27.20 11.66
CA VAL A 276 -0.89 -28.48 12.00
C VAL A 276 0.38 -28.58 11.17
N ALA A 277 1.52 -28.50 11.82
CA ALA A 277 2.82 -28.46 11.14
C ALA A 277 3.85 -29.38 11.82
N ASP A 278 4.96 -29.65 11.15
CA ASP A 278 6.14 -30.26 11.73
C ASP A 278 6.96 -29.27 12.59
N GLY A 279 8.12 -29.72 13.09
CA GLY A 279 9.03 -28.86 13.87
C GLY A 279 9.70 -27.74 13.06
N GLU A 280 9.68 -27.82 11.73
CA GLU A 280 10.22 -26.84 10.79
C GLU A 280 9.16 -25.87 10.24
N GLY A 281 7.87 -26.13 10.51
CA GLY A 281 6.76 -25.28 10.11
C GLY A 281 6.09 -25.69 8.80
N HIS A 282 6.40 -26.83 8.21
CA HIS A 282 5.71 -27.37 7.05
C HIS A 282 4.37 -27.98 7.47
N ALA A 283 3.31 -27.71 6.71
CA ALA A 283 2.00 -28.28 6.97
C ALA A 283 2.04 -29.82 6.79
N ILE A 284 1.54 -30.55 7.79
CA ILE A 284 1.53 -32.01 7.82
C ILE A 284 0.14 -32.59 8.07
N GLY A 285 -0.89 -31.77 8.03
CA GLY A 285 -2.25 -32.19 8.26
C GLY A 285 -3.22 -31.03 8.43
N ALA A 286 -4.46 -31.32 8.76
CA ALA A 286 -5.52 -30.34 8.91
C ALA A 286 -6.48 -30.69 10.06
N PRO A 287 -7.13 -29.69 10.69
CA PRO A 287 -8.26 -29.91 11.58
C PRO A 287 -9.48 -30.48 10.80
N SER A 288 -10.36 -31.16 11.53
CA SER A 288 -11.63 -31.63 10.97
C SER A 288 -12.71 -31.62 12.06
N GLY A 289 -14.00 -31.69 11.71
CA GLY A 289 -15.07 -31.86 12.69
C GLY A 289 -16.07 -30.71 12.77
N LYS A 290 -16.92 -30.73 13.80
CA LYS A 290 -18.20 -30.00 13.86
C LYS A 290 -18.10 -28.49 13.74
N PHE A 291 -17.08 -27.88 14.30
CA PHE A 291 -16.92 -26.41 14.31
C PHE A 291 -15.93 -25.93 13.25
N TYR A 292 -15.27 -26.83 12.55
CA TYR A 292 -14.30 -26.49 11.53
C TYR A 292 -14.97 -26.33 10.16
N ASP A 293 -14.70 -25.24 9.51
CA ASP A 293 -15.14 -24.90 8.15
C ASP A 293 -13.94 -25.04 7.20
N ASP A 294 -14.03 -25.99 6.29
CA ASP A 294 -12.96 -26.29 5.30
C ASP A 294 -12.76 -25.16 4.29
N VAL A 295 -13.78 -24.33 4.04
CA VAL A 295 -13.73 -23.22 3.07
C VAL A 295 -12.94 -22.05 3.67
N THR A 296 -13.27 -21.66 4.89
CA THR A 296 -12.60 -20.55 5.59
C THR A 296 -11.34 -21.02 6.32
N GLN A 297 -11.14 -22.32 6.47
CA GLN A 297 -10.07 -22.95 7.25
C GLN A 297 -10.03 -22.45 8.72
N THR A 298 -11.20 -22.22 9.31
CA THR A 298 -11.35 -21.74 10.66
C THR A 298 -12.30 -22.60 11.49
N ALA A 299 -12.09 -22.64 12.79
CA ALA A 299 -13.02 -23.22 13.74
C ALA A 299 -13.88 -22.10 14.35
N GLN A 300 -15.18 -22.13 14.07
CA GLN A 300 -16.18 -21.17 14.53
C GLN A 300 -16.85 -21.70 15.80
N ILE A 301 -16.41 -21.25 16.94
CA ILE A 301 -16.85 -21.76 18.24
C ILE A 301 -17.95 -20.85 18.77
N PRO A 302 -19.19 -21.39 19.01
CA PRO A 302 -20.30 -20.59 19.51
C PRO A 302 -20.04 -19.98 20.89
N SER A 303 -20.72 -18.88 21.17
CA SER A 303 -20.76 -18.27 22.50
C SER A 303 -21.15 -19.30 23.57
N GLY A 304 -20.48 -19.22 24.74
CA GLY A 304 -20.72 -20.12 25.88
C GLY A 304 -20.03 -21.47 25.80
N VAL A 305 -19.34 -21.81 24.71
CA VAL A 305 -18.51 -23.01 24.62
C VAL A 305 -17.12 -22.69 25.16
N THR A 306 -16.80 -23.19 26.36
CA THR A 306 -15.52 -22.96 27.03
C THR A 306 -14.50 -24.07 26.77
N GLN A 307 -14.95 -25.22 26.29
CA GLN A 307 -14.10 -26.37 25.96
C GLN A 307 -14.73 -27.18 24.82
N TYR A 308 -13.91 -27.60 23.86
CA TYR A 308 -14.31 -28.59 22.89
C TYR A 308 -13.12 -29.42 22.42
N ARG A 309 -13.42 -30.54 21.79
CA ARG A 309 -12.42 -31.48 21.34
C ARG A 309 -12.33 -31.42 19.82
N GLN A 310 -11.15 -31.05 19.32
CA GLN A 310 -10.87 -30.86 17.91
C GLN A 310 -10.13 -32.07 17.35
N PRO A 311 -10.70 -32.84 16.44
CA PRO A 311 -9.97 -33.86 15.69
C PRO A 311 -8.98 -33.19 14.73
N ILE A 312 -7.77 -33.75 14.68
CA ILE A 312 -6.74 -33.40 13.70
C ILE A 312 -6.55 -34.62 12.79
N VAL A 313 -6.35 -34.39 11.51
CA VAL A 313 -5.97 -35.42 10.53
C VAL A 313 -4.56 -35.12 10.08
N ILE A 314 -3.63 -36.03 10.36
CA ILE A 314 -2.25 -35.98 9.93
C ILE A 314 -2.12 -36.76 8.63
N ASP A 315 -1.30 -36.25 7.72
CA ASP A 315 -1.05 -36.88 6.44
C ASP A 315 -0.44 -38.30 6.64
N GLU A 316 -0.97 -39.30 5.99
CA GLU A 316 -0.54 -40.70 6.16
C GLU A 316 0.92 -40.92 5.76
N GLU A 317 1.45 -40.06 4.88
CA GLU A 317 2.83 -40.13 4.42
C GLU A 317 3.82 -39.39 5.36
N TYR A 318 3.31 -38.74 6.41
CA TYR A 318 4.18 -38.02 7.35
C TYR A 318 4.98 -38.99 8.20
N GLY A 319 6.29 -38.99 8.03
CA GLY A 319 7.26 -39.84 8.75
C GLY A 319 8.15 -39.07 9.75
N GLY A 320 7.78 -37.84 10.12
CA GLY A 320 8.54 -37.07 11.11
C GLY A 320 8.24 -37.51 12.54
N ASP A 321 8.96 -36.96 13.50
CA ASP A 321 8.95 -37.33 14.92
C ASP A 321 8.21 -36.30 15.82
N SER A 322 7.69 -35.22 15.24
CA SER A 322 7.07 -34.14 16.02
C SER A 322 5.89 -33.48 15.30
N ILE A 323 4.91 -33.04 16.07
CA ILE A 323 3.73 -32.31 15.63
C ILE A 323 3.65 -31.00 16.40
N VAL A 324 3.42 -29.92 15.69
CA VAL A 324 3.14 -28.60 16.27
C VAL A 324 1.74 -28.17 15.86
N VAL A 325 0.84 -28.06 16.86
CA VAL A 325 -0.50 -27.51 16.66
C VAL A 325 -0.53 -26.09 17.19
N SER A 326 -0.83 -25.14 16.32
CA SER A 326 -0.93 -23.72 16.68
C SER A 326 -2.36 -23.22 16.50
N ALA A 327 -2.90 -22.57 17.52
CA ALA A 327 -4.16 -21.82 17.43
C ALA A 327 -3.85 -20.36 17.23
N LEU A 328 -4.42 -19.75 16.19
CA LEU A 328 -4.33 -18.34 15.87
C LEU A 328 -5.71 -17.72 15.93
N ASP A 329 -5.80 -16.48 16.35
CA ASP A 329 -7.01 -15.68 16.16
C ASP A 329 -7.27 -15.53 14.64
N ALA A 330 -8.48 -15.86 14.20
CA ALA A 330 -8.78 -15.88 12.76
C ALA A 330 -8.78 -14.50 12.12
N ASP A 331 -9.07 -13.45 12.89
CA ASP A 331 -9.15 -12.07 12.41
C ASP A 331 -7.77 -11.40 12.42
N THR A 332 -7.01 -11.62 13.49
CA THR A 332 -5.74 -10.92 13.72
C THR A 332 -4.50 -11.73 13.36
N HIS A 333 -4.66 -13.05 13.13
CA HIS A 333 -3.58 -14.03 12.95
C HIS A 333 -2.56 -14.07 14.10
N ALA A 334 -2.88 -13.46 15.25
CA ALA A 334 -2.06 -13.55 16.43
C ALA A 334 -2.06 -14.99 16.98
N THR A 335 -0.89 -15.51 17.31
CA THR A 335 -0.79 -16.83 17.94
C THR A 335 -1.37 -16.78 19.35
N LEU A 336 -2.41 -17.56 19.61
CA LEU A 336 -3.11 -17.70 20.87
C LEU A 336 -2.48 -18.77 21.76
N SER A 337 -2.11 -19.90 21.15
CA SER A 337 -1.53 -21.04 21.84
C SER A 337 -0.76 -21.92 20.86
N THR A 338 0.28 -22.59 21.35
CA THR A 338 1.04 -23.58 20.58
C THR A 338 1.26 -24.83 21.46
N LEU A 339 0.94 -26.00 20.88
CA LEU A 339 1.13 -27.29 21.51
C LEU A 339 2.13 -28.10 20.69
N LYS A 340 3.24 -28.52 21.30
CA LYS A 340 4.24 -29.40 20.68
C LYS A 340 4.08 -30.80 21.26
N LEU A 341 4.05 -31.81 20.36
CA LEU A 341 3.86 -33.21 20.69
C LEU A 341 4.90 -34.05 19.96
N ASN A 342 5.33 -35.15 20.58
CA ASN A 342 6.09 -36.17 19.88
C ASN A 342 5.14 -37.01 19.00
N PHE A 343 5.62 -37.49 17.87
CA PHE A 343 4.86 -38.35 16.98
C PHE A 343 5.65 -39.62 16.68
N GLU A 344 5.01 -40.75 16.92
CA GLU A 344 5.55 -42.07 16.60
C GLU A 344 4.48 -42.80 15.79
N ASN A 345 4.80 -43.04 14.51
CA ASN A 345 3.92 -43.80 13.63
C ASN A 345 4.46 -45.23 13.53
N ASP A 346 3.84 -46.14 14.25
CA ASP A 346 4.18 -47.58 14.26
C ASP A 346 3.47 -48.37 13.13
N LEU A 347 3.02 -47.68 12.05
CA LEU A 347 2.33 -48.34 10.92
C LEU A 347 3.27 -48.75 9.81
#